data_10cdbd8bf44df178f0cfe7b96970cf9b
#
_entry.id   10cdbd8bf44df178f0cfe7b96970cf9b
#
_cell.length_a   1.000
_cell.length_b   1.000
_cell.length_c   1.000
_cell.angle_alpha   90.00
_cell.angle_beta   90.00
_cell.angle_gamma   90.00
#
_symmetry.space_group_name_H-M   'P 1'
#
loop_
_entity.id
_entity.type
_entity.pdbx_description
1 polymer ?
#
loop_
_entity_poly.entity_id
_entity_poly.type
_entity_poly.pdbx_seq_one_letter_code
_entity_poly.pdbx_strand_id
1 'polypeptide(L)'
;MRIVLQPAARSDKDVNQHYKDTIATPVSLADHADLLTPDVHARLKELFPNGAAQMWGIVPGKKNVNIPWVTKMNPGDFALFSGDKKIYFGGTIALMWRNEALAERLWGRNHNDQTWEHMYALSGTQGLEITVEEVRQLLSWKPKRNIQGIYVLDQDSSDTLQAYLTLEPSIAYTGSTPLPDPQEDATAAVGFDGELERTAMRAYRGEQAALKRHLLPGPTGACALCGRVLPATFLIAAHIKKRAVCTDDEKRDFTNIAMLACSLGCDSLYERGYVTVADDGRIQISPLAEAMPGIHEHIQQYLVGRTVSWWSGDREPHFQWHRTHTFKPGPPA
;
A
#
# COMPACT_ATOMS: atom_id res chain seq x y z
N MET A 1 5.83 11.04 3.83
CA MET A 1 4.37 10.88 3.62
C MET A 1 3.71 10.70 4.98
N ARG A 2 2.73 11.51 5.32
CA ARG A 2 1.93 11.32 6.55
C ARG A 2 0.61 10.66 6.23
N ILE A 3 0.00 10.07 7.25
CA ILE A 3 -1.34 9.49 7.14
C ILE A 3 -2.37 10.50 7.65
N VAL A 4 -3.39 10.75 6.84
CA VAL A 4 -4.54 11.57 7.18
C VAL A 4 -5.73 10.64 7.44
N LEU A 5 -6.26 10.65 8.64
CA LEU A 5 -7.48 9.92 8.98
C LEU A 5 -8.69 10.79 8.65
N GLN A 6 -9.48 10.37 7.65
CA GLN A 6 -10.66 11.08 7.16
C GLN A 6 -11.91 10.33 7.59
N PRO A 7 -12.70 10.88 8.53
CA PRO A 7 -14.02 10.31 8.85
C PRO A 7 -14.95 10.41 7.64
N ALA A 8 -15.56 9.29 7.27
CA ALA A 8 -16.51 9.19 6.19
C ALA A 8 -17.45 7.98 6.43
N ALA A 9 -18.27 8.05 7.47
CA ALA A 9 -19.17 6.95 7.86
C ALA A 9 -20.25 6.75 6.81
N ARG A 10 -20.31 5.57 6.20
CA ARG A 10 -21.31 5.23 5.19
C ARG A 10 -22.72 5.02 5.78
N SER A 11 -22.85 4.86 7.08
CA SER A 11 -24.12 4.86 7.80
C SER A 11 -24.78 6.25 7.85
N ASP A 12 -24.00 7.33 7.66
CA ASP A 12 -24.51 8.67 7.46
C ASP A 12 -24.93 8.85 6.00
N LYS A 13 -26.19 9.27 5.76
CA LYS A 13 -26.76 9.35 4.41
C LYS A 13 -26.07 10.39 3.55
N ASP A 14 -25.77 11.57 4.11
CA ASP A 14 -25.14 12.67 3.37
C ASP A 14 -23.71 12.32 3.03
N VAL A 15 -22.94 11.84 3.98
CA VAL A 15 -21.55 11.39 3.77
C VAL A 15 -21.48 10.24 2.75
N ASN A 16 -22.43 9.29 2.81
CA ASN A 16 -22.48 8.20 1.83
C ASN A 16 -22.85 8.69 0.44
N GLN A 17 -23.71 9.70 0.32
CA GLN A 17 -24.02 10.31 -0.96
C GLN A 17 -22.79 11.04 -1.52
N HIS A 18 -22.12 11.87 -0.73
CA HIS A 18 -20.87 12.52 -1.12
C HIS A 18 -19.81 11.53 -1.60
N TYR A 19 -19.68 10.39 -0.90
CA TYR A 19 -18.75 9.33 -1.32
C TYR A 19 -19.11 8.76 -2.70
N LYS A 20 -20.40 8.53 -2.96
CA LYS A 20 -20.86 8.04 -4.27
C LYS A 20 -20.59 9.06 -5.37
N ASP A 21 -20.86 10.34 -5.11
CA ASP A 21 -20.81 11.39 -6.11
C ASP A 21 -19.38 11.78 -6.52
N THR A 22 -18.38 11.58 -5.62
CA THR A 22 -17.05 12.11 -5.88
C THR A 22 -15.88 11.16 -5.67
N ILE A 23 -16.14 9.98 -5.03
CA ILE A 23 -15.13 8.93 -4.86
C ILE A 23 -15.50 7.70 -5.69
N ALA A 24 -16.71 7.15 -5.52
CA ALA A 24 -17.16 6.01 -6.32
C ALA A 24 -17.32 6.40 -7.80
N THR A 25 -17.78 7.63 -8.05
CA THR A 25 -17.85 8.23 -9.37
C THR A 25 -16.85 9.41 -9.41
N PRO A 26 -15.72 9.29 -10.13
CA PRO A 26 -14.78 10.38 -10.26
C PRO A 26 -15.41 11.63 -10.89
N VAL A 27 -15.08 12.81 -10.38
CA VAL A 27 -15.61 14.11 -10.83
C VAL A 27 -15.03 14.47 -12.17
N SER A 28 -15.87 14.73 -13.17
CA SER A 28 -15.48 15.23 -14.50
C SER A 28 -14.91 16.64 -14.39
N LEU A 29 -13.68 16.84 -14.85
CA LEU A 29 -13.03 18.16 -14.83
C LEU A 29 -13.65 19.11 -15.86
N ALA A 30 -14.21 18.57 -16.95
CA ALA A 30 -14.84 19.36 -18.00
C ALA A 30 -16.17 19.97 -17.51
N ASP A 31 -16.97 19.20 -16.76
CA ASP A 31 -18.30 19.63 -16.29
C ASP A 31 -18.24 20.71 -15.20
N HIS A 32 -17.05 20.93 -14.64
CA HIS A 32 -16.82 21.90 -13.56
C HIS A 32 -15.73 22.92 -13.88
N ALA A 33 -15.34 23.03 -15.17
CA ALA A 33 -14.27 23.94 -15.60
C ALA A 33 -14.55 25.40 -15.29
N ASP A 34 -15.84 25.78 -15.26
CA ASP A 34 -16.31 27.13 -14.94
C ASP A 34 -16.04 27.54 -13.48
N LEU A 35 -15.86 26.58 -12.56
CA LEU A 35 -15.62 26.85 -11.16
C LEU A 35 -14.13 26.63 -10.75
N LEU A 36 -13.32 26.08 -11.62
CA LEU A 36 -11.90 25.88 -11.37
C LEU A 36 -11.10 27.12 -11.81
N THR A 37 -10.17 27.55 -10.93
CA THR A 37 -9.19 28.54 -11.37
C THR A 37 -8.29 27.96 -12.46
N PRO A 38 -7.76 28.79 -13.40
CA PRO A 38 -6.91 28.29 -14.48
C PRO A 38 -5.76 27.42 -14.03
N ASP A 39 -5.07 27.80 -12.94
CA ASP A 39 -3.93 27.07 -12.39
C ASP A 39 -4.34 25.69 -11.82
N VAL A 40 -5.42 25.65 -11.03
CA VAL A 40 -5.96 24.40 -10.47
C VAL A 40 -6.43 23.48 -11.58
N HIS A 41 -7.13 24.02 -12.59
CA HIS A 41 -7.61 23.25 -13.74
C HIS A 41 -6.46 22.66 -14.55
N ALA A 42 -5.43 23.47 -14.86
CA ALA A 42 -4.25 23.01 -15.57
C ALA A 42 -3.54 21.87 -14.79
N ARG A 43 -3.37 22.05 -13.47
CA ARG A 43 -2.73 21.05 -12.63
C ARG A 43 -3.54 19.78 -12.49
N LEU A 44 -4.86 19.86 -12.37
CA LEU A 44 -5.74 18.68 -12.35
C LEU A 44 -5.69 17.93 -13.68
N LYS A 45 -5.65 18.61 -14.83
CA LYS A 45 -5.51 17.96 -16.15
C LYS A 45 -4.17 17.22 -16.29
N GLU A 46 -3.10 17.81 -15.78
CA GLU A 46 -1.77 17.17 -15.77
C GLU A 46 -1.77 15.90 -14.92
N LEU A 47 -2.34 15.97 -13.71
CA LEU A 47 -2.38 14.86 -12.77
C LEU A 47 -3.40 13.77 -13.14
N PHE A 48 -4.46 14.14 -13.85
CA PHE A 48 -5.57 13.27 -14.24
C PHE A 48 -5.86 13.39 -15.75
N PRO A 49 -5.01 12.84 -16.61
CA PRO A 49 -5.11 13.00 -18.07
C PRO A 49 -6.37 12.39 -18.67
N ASN A 50 -7.05 11.49 -17.95
CA ASN A 50 -8.35 10.94 -18.34
C ASN A 50 -9.53 11.90 -18.11
N GLY A 51 -9.26 13.13 -17.61
CA GLY A 51 -10.26 14.19 -17.45
C GLY A 51 -11.20 14.02 -16.25
N ALA A 52 -10.95 13.08 -15.35
CA ALA A 52 -11.76 12.88 -14.14
C ALA A 52 -10.89 12.57 -12.92
N ALA A 53 -11.28 13.09 -11.75
CA ALA A 53 -10.54 12.92 -10.49
C ALA A 53 -11.46 12.51 -9.34
N GLN A 54 -11.01 11.60 -8.49
CA GLN A 54 -11.68 11.35 -7.21
C GLN A 54 -11.37 12.52 -6.28
N MET A 55 -12.40 13.14 -5.74
CA MET A 55 -12.27 14.35 -4.94
C MET A 55 -12.97 14.18 -3.59
N TRP A 56 -12.42 14.83 -2.58
CA TRP A 56 -13.05 14.97 -1.29
C TRP A 56 -12.79 16.36 -0.72
N GLY A 57 -13.55 16.70 0.32
CA GLY A 57 -13.42 18.00 0.96
C GLY A 57 -13.54 17.94 2.48
N ILE A 58 -13.14 19.02 3.12
CA ILE A 58 -13.17 19.19 4.56
C ILE A 58 -13.86 20.52 4.85
N VAL A 59 -14.88 20.49 5.73
CA VAL A 59 -15.51 21.70 6.24
C VAL A 59 -14.57 22.42 7.22
N PRO A 60 -14.58 23.75 7.36
CA PRO A 60 -13.84 24.44 8.40
C PRO A 60 -14.21 23.96 9.82
N GLY A 61 -15.47 23.57 9.99
CA GLY A 61 -16.03 23.12 11.26
C GLY A 61 -16.32 24.27 12.22
N LYS A 62 -17.06 23.99 13.31
CA LYS A 62 -17.41 25.04 14.27
C LYS A 62 -16.16 25.67 14.86
N LYS A 63 -16.07 27.01 14.80
CA LYS A 63 -14.88 27.77 15.23
C LYS A 63 -13.60 27.33 14.51
N ASN A 64 -13.69 26.89 13.27
CA ASN A 64 -12.56 26.47 12.45
C ASN A 64 -11.73 25.31 13.04
N VAL A 65 -12.35 24.40 13.79
CA VAL A 65 -11.68 23.29 14.48
C VAL A 65 -10.89 22.37 13.56
N ASN A 66 -11.24 22.29 12.28
CA ASN A 66 -10.57 21.44 11.28
C ASN A 66 -9.39 22.14 10.60
N ILE A 67 -9.32 23.47 10.61
CA ILE A 67 -8.27 24.21 9.91
C ILE A 67 -6.84 23.85 10.37
N PRO A 68 -6.55 23.68 11.68
CA PRO A 68 -5.22 23.25 12.13
C PRO A 68 -4.81 21.87 11.59
N TRP A 69 -5.75 21.03 11.21
CA TRP A 69 -5.47 19.75 10.57
C TRP A 69 -5.24 19.91 9.07
N VAL A 70 -6.07 20.68 8.40
CA VAL A 70 -5.91 21.01 6.97
C VAL A 70 -4.53 21.62 6.69
N THR A 71 -4.06 22.53 7.55
CA THR A 71 -2.73 23.15 7.39
C THR A 71 -1.56 22.20 7.60
N LYS A 72 -1.79 21.02 8.17
CA LYS A 72 -0.78 19.97 8.31
C LYS A 72 -0.75 18.98 7.15
N MET A 73 -1.80 18.96 6.33
CA MET A 73 -1.88 18.09 5.15
C MET A 73 -1.02 18.65 4.02
N ASN A 74 -0.46 17.76 3.21
CA ASN A 74 0.31 18.14 2.03
C ASN A 74 0.01 17.17 0.87
N PRO A 75 0.15 17.61 -0.37
CA PRO A 75 0.28 16.69 -1.49
C PRO A 75 1.37 15.66 -1.21
N GLY A 76 1.10 14.40 -1.53
CA GLY A 76 1.93 13.26 -1.18
C GLY A 76 1.55 12.55 0.13
N ASP A 77 0.73 13.16 0.99
CA ASP A 77 0.18 12.45 2.16
C ASP A 77 -0.90 11.44 1.72
N PHE A 78 -1.17 10.42 2.53
CA PHE A 78 -2.14 9.39 2.23
C PHE A 78 -3.39 9.52 3.10
N ALA A 79 -4.56 9.73 2.47
CA ALA A 79 -5.83 9.83 3.16
C ALA A 79 -6.47 8.44 3.36
N LEU A 80 -6.85 8.12 4.59
CA LEU A 80 -7.55 6.91 4.99
C LEU A 80 -8.99 7.24 5.40
N PHE A 81 -9.95 6.72 4.65
CA PHE A 81 -11.37 6.94 4.88
C PHE A 81 -11.91 5.93 5.88
N SER A 82 -12.45 6.43 6.98
CA SER A 82 -12.94 5.62 8.08
C SER A 82 -14.42 5.84 8.35
N GLY A 83 -15.12 4.74 8.58
CA GLY A 83 -16.53 4.75 8.99
C GLY A 83 -16.93 3.39 9.55
N ASP A 84 -17.95 3.38 10.40
CA ASP A 84 -18.53 2.15 10.95
C ASP A 84 -17.48 1.20 11.57
N LYS A 85 -16.50 1.79 12.30
CA LYS A 85 -15.36 1.12 12.95
C LYS A 85 -14.38 0.44 11.99
N LYS A 86 -14.40 0.80 10.71
CA LYS A 86 -13.47 0.28 9.69
C LYS A 86 -12.80 1.43 8.93
N ILE A 87 -11.62 1.18 8.41
CA ILE A 87 -11.00 1.94 7.33
C ILE A 87 -11.23 1.11 6.07
N TYR A 88 -11.91 1.69 5.09
CA TYR A 88 -12.41 0.94 3.94
C TYR A 88 -11.88 1.43 2.58
N PHE A 89 -11.22 2.59 2.57
CA PHE A 89 -10.70 3.21 1.35
C PHE A 89 -9.53 4.11 1.68
N GLY A 90 -8.62 4.32 0.74
CA GLY A 90 -7.53 5.26 0.85
C GLY A 90 -6.96 5.67 -0.49
N GLY A 91 -6.22 6.78 -0.49
CA GLY A 91 -5.54 7.29 -1.67
C GLY A 91 -4.54 8.39 -1.33
N THR A 92 -3.56 8.59 -2.20
CA THR A 92 -2.58 9.68 -2.08
C THR A 92 -3.23 11.00 -2.44
N ILE A 93 -3.05 12.00 -1.61
CA ILE A 93 -3.45 13.39 -1.89
C ILE A 93 -2.54 13.92 -3.00
N ALA A 94 -3.10 14.07 -4.20
CA ALA A 94 -2.36 14.52 -5.38
C ALA A 94 -2.32 16.04 -5.51
N LEU A 95 -3.39 16.71 -5.13
CA LEU A 95 -3.53 18.17 -5.15
C LEU A 95 -4.46 18.62 -4.02
N MET A 96 -4.19 19.79 -3.44
CA MET A 96 -5.06 20.45 -2.46
C MET A 96 -5.33 21.88 -2.89
N TRP A 97 -6.59 22.32 -2.71
CA TRP A 97 -6.99 23.71 -2.97
C TRP A 97 -8.22 24.09 -2.15
N ARG A 98 -8.54 25.36 -2.08
CA ARG A 98 -9.80 25.84 -1.50
C ARG A 98 -10.73 26.29 -2.62
N ASN A 99 -11.96 25.77 -2.62
CA ASN A 99 -12.97 26.18 -3.58
C ASN A 99 -14.38 25.99 -3.00
N GLU A 100 -14.96 27.06 -2.50
CA GLU A 100 -16.28 27.04 -1.89
C GLU A 100 -17.38 26.76 -2.92
N ALA A 101 -17.29 27.41 -4.10
CA ALA A 101 -18.32 27.29 -5.13
C ALA A 101 -18.39 25.87 -5.73
N LEU A 102 -17.24 25.24 -5.98
CA LEU A 102 -17.20 23.86 -6.44
C LEU A 102 -17.68 22.88 -5.37
N ALA A 103 -17.25 23.08 -4.13
CA ALA A 103 -17.68 22.25 -3.01
C ALA A 103 -19.21 22.32 -2.80
N GLU A 104 -19.78 23.52 -2.91
CA GLU A 104 -21.24 23.71 -2.81
C GLU A 104 -21.98 23.03 -3.97
N ARG A 105 -21.45 23.09 -5.21
CA ARG A 105 -22.02 22.39 -6.36
C ARG A 105 -21.99 20.87 -6.20
N LEU A 106 -20.91 20.32 -5.61
CA LEU A 106 -20.74 18.87 -5.45
C LEU A 106 -21.50 18.31 -4.25
N TRP A 107 -21.55 19.04 -3.14
CA TRP A 107 -22.00 18.49 -1.84
C TRP A 107 -23.02 19.36 -1.11
N GLY A 108 -23.32 20.57 -1.62
CA GLY A 108 -24.21 21.49 -0.94
C GLY A 108 -23.60 22.10 0.33
N ARG A 109 -24.47 22.49 1.24
CA ARG A 109 -24.10 23.03 2.56
C ARG A 109 -24.65 22.14 3.68
N ASN A 110 -23.89 22.03 4.75
CA ASN A 110 -24.32 21.33 5.95
C ASN A 110 -25.26 22.20 6.82
N HIS A 111 -25.77 21.65 7.91
CA HIS A 111 -26.68 22.33 8.86
C HIS A 111 -26.08 23.58 9.54
N ASN A 112 -24.78 23.83 9.42
CA ASN A 112 -24.10 25.05 9.91
C ASN A 112 -23.80 26.04 8.78
N ASP A 113 -24.42 25.90 7.63
CA ASP A 113 -24.20 26.71 6.42
C ASP A 113 -22.75 26.71 5.94
N GLN A 114 -22.01 25.61 6.18
CA GLN A 114 -20.65 25.40 5.69
C GLN A 114 -20.65 24.36 4.60
N THR A 115 -19.72 24.51 3.64
CA THR A 115 -19.43 23.49 2.63
C THR A 115 -18.03 22.89 2.84
N TRP A 116 -17.71 21.84 2.11
CA TRP A 116 -16.42 21.11 2.19
C TRP A 116 -15.33 21.78 1.36
N GLU A 117 -15.15 23.08 1.56
CA GLU A 117 -14.35 24.00 0.73
C GLU A 117 -12.86 23.72 0.67
N HIS A 118 -12.29 23.03 1.69
CA HIS A 118 -10.90 22.58 1.66
C HIS A 118 -10.83 21.25 0.92
N MET A 119 -10.66 21.33 -0.39
CA MET A 119 -10.75 20.21 -1.30
C MET A 119 -9.40 19.55 -1.54
N TYR A 120 -9.43 18.27 -1.85
CA TYR A 120 -8.28 17.56 -2.35
C TYR A 120 -8.68 16.49 -3.36
N ALA A 121 -7.78 16.26 -4.35
CA ALA A 121 -7.92 15.19 -5.33
C ALA A 121 -7.02 14.01 -4.93
N LEU A 122 -7.48 12.80 -5.20
CA LEU A 122 -6.81 11.57 -4.83
C LEU A 122 -6.28 10.83 -6.06
N SER A 123 -5.06 10.32 -5.95
CA SER A 123 -4.44 9.38 -6.89
C SER A 123 -4.07 8.08 -6.19
N GLY A 124 -3.79 7.02 -6.95
CA GLY A 124 -3.37 5.74 -6.39
C GLY A 124 -4.36 5.17 -5.37
N THR A 125 -5.66 5.38 -5.61
CA THR A 125 -6.72 4.98 -4.67
C THR A 125 -6.90 3.48 -4.60
N GLN A 126 -7.24 2.97 -3.40
CA GLN A 126 -7.44 1.54 -3.17
C GLN A 126 -8.53 1.28 -2.12
N GLY A 127 -9.25 0.17 -2.29
CA GLY A 127 -10.10 -0.38 -1.24
C GLY A 127 -9.24 -0.96 -0.11
N LEU A 128 -9.71 -0.81 1.12
CA LEU A 128 -9.03 -1.31 2.33
C LEU A 128 -10.07 -2.03 3.20
N GLU A 129 -9.59 -2.94 4.02
CA GLU A 129 -10.44 -3.62 5.00
C GLU A 129 -9.68 -3.78 6.32
N ILE A 130 -9.68 -2.71 7.13
CA ILE A 130 -8.94 -2.64 8.38
C ILE A 130 -9.90 -2.16 9.45
N THR A 131 -9.89 -2.80 10.60
CA THR A 131 -10.69 -2.36 11.74
C THR A 131 -10.01 -1.22 12.49
N VAL A 132 -10.79 -0.34 13.11
CA VAL A 132 -10.26 0.69 14.01
C VAL A 132 -9.55 0.04 15.22
N GLU A 133 -9.91 -1.21 15.57
CA GLU A 133 -9.24 -1.97 16.62
C GLU A 133 -7.80 -2.33 16.23
N GLU A 134 -7.57 -2.81 15.01
CA GLU A 134 -6.22 -3.06 14.49
C GLU A 134 -5.36 -1.78 14.53
N VAL A 135 -5.95 -0.64 14.11
CA VAL A 135 -5.24 0.65 14.20
C VAL A 135 -4.90 1.03 15.64
N ARG A 136 -5.81 0.78 16.60
CA ARG A 136 -5.53 1.02 18.03
C ARG A 136 -4.36 0.19 18.54
N GLN A 137 -4.33 -1.08 18.19
CA GLN A 137 -3.25 -1.99 18.58
C GLN A 137 -1.92 -1.56 17.99
N LEU A 138 -1.89 -1.29 16.67
CA LEU A 138 -0.70 -0.86 15.96
C LEU A 138 -0.10 0.44 16.51
N LEU A 139 -0.96 1.42 16.81
CA LEU A 139 -0.54 2.73 17.28
C LEU A 139 -0.53 2.86 18.81
N SER A 140 -0.74 1.76 19.55
CA SER A 140 -0.84 1.75 21.02
C SER A 140 -1.85 2.78 21.54
N TRP A 141 -2.95 2.96 20.85
CA TRP A 141 -3.98 3.91 21.25
C TRP A 141 -4.81 3.38 22.43
N LYS A 142 -5.35 4.30 23.21
CA LYS A 142 -6.28 3.95 24.31
C LYS A 142 -7.47 3.14 23.76
N PRO A 143 -7.98 2.12 24.48
CA PRO A 143 -9.01 1.19 24.00
C PRO A 143 -10.29 1.80 23.47
N LYS A 144 -10.66 3.00 23.92
CA LYS A 144 -11.90 3.71 23.52
C LYS A 144 -11.67 4.81 22.48
N ARG A 145 -10.45 5.00 21.99
CA ARG A 145 -10.15 6.03 20.99
C ARG A 145 -10.79 5.64 19.65
N ASN A 146 -11.59 6.53 19.08
CA ASN A 146 -12.20 6.41 17.76
C ASN A 146 -11.74 7.51 16.83
N ILE A 147 -11.90 7.30 15.54
CA ILE A 147 -11.67 8.29 14.49
C ILE A 147 -12.98 9.07 14.31
N GLN A 148 -13.11 10.22 14.98
CA GLN A 148 -14.34 11.04 14.98
C GLN A 148 -14.19 12.37 14.25
N GLY A 149 -12.97 12.82 13.99
CA GLY A 149 -12.65 14.05 13.27
C GLY A 149 -11.47 13.81 12.34
N ILE A 150 -11.23 14.77 11.46
CA ILE A 150 -10.01 14.73 10.65
C ILE A 150 -8.79 14.80 11.56
N TYR A 151 -7.80 13.99 11.27
CA TYR A 151 -6.58 13.90 12.06
C TYR A 151 -5.38 13.56 11.17
N VAL A 152 -4.32 14.33 11.26
CA VAL A 152 -3.04 14.03 10.61
C VAL A 152 -2.14 13.38 11.65
N LEU A 153 -1.75 12.14 11.42
CA LEU A 153 -0.85 11.40 12.32
C LEU A 153 0.55 12.03 12.35
N ASP A 154 1.23 11.89 13.48
CA ASP A 154 2.66 12.16 13.57
C ASP A 154 3.46 11.22 12.66
N GLN A 155 4.76 11.48 12.48
CA GLN A 155 5.57 10.72 11.52
C GLN A 155 5.71 9.25 11.94
N ASP A 156 5.97 8.96 13.22
CA ASP A 156 6.18 7.58 13.70
C ASP A 156 4.92 6.73 13.57
N SER A 157 3.76 7.29 13.92
CA SER A 157 2.45 6.65 13.72
C SER A 157 2.14 6.44 12.24
N SER A 158 2.50 7.42 11.40
CA SER A 158 2.32 7.33 9.95
C SER A 158 3.19 6.23 9.36
N ASP A 159 4.46 6.16 9.73
CA ASP A 159 5.40 5.14 9.26
C ASP A 159 4.97 3.74 9.67
N THR A 160 4.46 3.59 10.90
CA THR A 160 3.91 2.32 11.39
C THR A 160 2.71 1.86 10.55
N LEU A 161 1.75 2.75 10.28
CA LEU A 161 0.59 2.41 9.44
C LEU A 161 0.97 2.20 7.97
N GLN A 162 1.87 3.00 7.41
CA GLN A 162 2.36 2.82 6.04
C GLN A 162 2.97 1.42 5.86
N ALA A 163 3.84 1.03 6.78
CA ALA A 163 4.45 -0.30 6.76
C ALA A 163 3.42 -1.42 6.86
N TYR A 164 2.46 -1.28 7.77
CA TYR A 164 1.38 -2.25 7.94
C TYR A 164 0.50 -2.39 6.70
N LEU A 165 0.21 -1.26 6.04
CA LEU A 165 -0.62 -1.19 4.84
C LEU A 165 0.16 -1.45 3.56
N THR A 166 1.48 -1.61 3.63
CA THR A 166 2.37 -1.67 2.46
C THR A 166 2.18 -0.48 1.50
N LEU A 167 1.95 0.72 2.07
CA LEU A 167 1.84 1.93 1.27
C LEU A 167 3.23 2.38 0.87
N GLU A 168 3.54 2.32 -0.41
CA GLU A 168 4.73 3.01 -0.94
C GLU A 168 4.46 4.51 -1.05
N PRO A 169 5.44 5.37 -0.67
CA PRO A 169 5.32 6.79 -0.96
C PRO A 169 5.18 6.94 -2.48
N SER A 170 4.06 7.51 -2.92
CA SER A 170 3.95 7.97 -4.31
C SER A 170 4.98 9.09 -4.49
N ILE A 171 6.14 8.75 -5.01
CA ILE A 171 7.01 9.74 -5.61
C ILE A 171 6.19 10.26 -6.78
N ALA A 172 5.82 11.55 -6.73
CA ALA A 172 5.31 12.22 -7.90
C ALA A 172 6.43 12.22 -8.94
N TYR A 173 6.39 11.22 -9.78
CA TYR A 173 7.38 11.02 -10.83
C TYR A 173 7.11 12.07 -11.91
N THR A 174 7.83 13.19 -11.83
CA THR A 174 7.99 14.08 -12.96
C THR A 174 8.87 13.35 -13.99
N GLY A 175 8.22 12.66 -14.90
CA GLY A 175 8.79 12.26 -16.19
C GLY A 175 10.04 11.39 -16.15
N SER A 176 9.93 10.13 -15.79
CA SER A 176 10.80 9.06 -16.29
C SER A 176 10.03 7.75 -16.17
N THR A 177 9.98 7.00 -17.22
CA THR A 177 9.43 5.65 -17.30
C THR A 177 10.08 4.79 -16.21
N PRO A 178 9.31 3.99 -15.42
CA PRO A 178 9.92 3.00 -14.56
C PRO A 178 10.83 2.12 -15.40
N LEU A 179 12.07 1.94 -14.99
CA LEU A 179 12.91 0.91 -15.58
C LEU A 179 12.19 -0.42 -15.36
N PRO A 180 11.89 -1.20 -16.42
CA PRO A 180 11.32 -2.52 -16.27
C PRO A 180 12.26 -3.37 -15.42
N ASP A 181 11.71 -4.18 -14.54
CA ASP A 181 12.48 -5.20 -13.81
C ASP A 181 13.21 -6.06 -14.88
N PRO A 182 14.53 -6.21 -14.80
CA PRO A 182 15.31 -6.86 -15.87
C PRO A 182 14.98 -8.34 -16.13
N GLN A 183 13.94 -8.89 -15.54
CA GLN A 183 13.59 -10.31 -15.64
C GLN A 183 12.10 -10.63 -15.88
N GLU A 184 11.28 -9.67 -16.28
CA GLU A 184 10.04 -10.04 -17.00
C GLU A 184 10.39 -10.12 -18.48
N ASP A 185 10.19 -11.31 -19.04
CA ASP A 185 10.52 -11.73 -20.40
C ASP A 185 10.33 -10.64 -21.47
N ALA A 186 11.39 -10.37 -22.24
CA ALA A 186 11.45 -9.44 -23.36
C ALA A 186 10.63 -9.91 -24.60
N THR A 187 9.44 -10.48 -24.41
CA THR A 187 8.61 -10.99 -25.51
C THR A 187 7.16 -10.55 -25.53
N ALA A 188 6.77 -9.48 -24.84
CA ALA A 188 5.41 -8.96 -24.97
C ALA A 188 5.36 -7.43 -25.06
N ALA A 189 5.99 -6.85 -26.06
CA ALA A 189 5.77 -5.46 -26.43
C ALA A 189 4.74 -5.39 -27.59
N VAL A 190 3.46 -5.66 -27.29
CA VAL A 190 2.35 -5.25 -28.17
C VAL A 190 1.10 -5.04 -27.32
N GLY A 191 0.63 -3.79 -27.21
CA GLY A 191 -0.71 -3.43 -26.72
C GLY A 191 -0.81 -3.20 -25.22
N PHE A 192 -0.30 -2.08 -24.76
CA PHE A 192 -0.46 -1.62 -23.39
C PHE A 192 -1.87 -1.08 -23.15
N ASP A 193 -2.71 -1.82 -22.43
CA ASP A 193 -3.99 -1.35 -21.89
C ASP A 193 -3.82 -0.95 -20.42
N GLY A 194 -3.55 0.33 -20.21
CA GLY A 194 -3.24 0.89 -18.88
C GLY A 194 -4.34 0.72 -17.82
N GLU A 195 -5.53 0.31 -18.18
CA GLU A 195 -6.64 0.08 -17.26
C GLU A 195 -6.61 -1.35 -16.67
N LEU A 196 -6.23 -2.34 -17.47
CA LEU A 196 -6.04 -3.73 -17.03
C LEU A 196 -4.86 -3.84 -16.05
N GLU A 197 -3.74 -3.15 -16.30
CA GLU A 197 -2.60 -3.14 -15.36
C GLU A 197 -2.92 -2.44 -14.04
N ARG A 198 -3.66 -1.33 -14.07
CA ARG A 198 -4.08 -0.65 -12.83
C ARG A 198 -4.98 -1.54 -11.98
N THR A 199 -5.84 -2.33 -12.58
CA THR A 199 -6.71 -3.27 -11.88
C THR A 199 -5.92 -4.45 -11.32
N ALA A 200 -4.97 -5.00 -12.08
CA ALA A 200 -4.07 -6.06 -11.63
C ALA A 200 -3.15 -5.59 -10.49
N MET A 201 -2.57 -4.40 -10.60
CA MET A 201 -1.75 -3.81 -9.54
C MET A 201 -2.56 -3.49 -8.26
N ARG A 202 -3.83 -3.06 -8.40
CA ARG A 202 -4.71 -2.85 -7.24
C ARG A 202 -5.02 -4.16 -6.51
N ALA A 203 -5.34 -5.21 -7.26
CA ALA A 203 -5.58 -6.55 -6.70
C ALA A 203 -4.32 -7.09 -6.01
N TYR A 204 -3.16 -6.95 -6.63
CA TYR A 204 -1.87 -7.35 -6.08
C TYR A 204 -1.53 -6.63 -4.77
N ARG A 205 -1.69 -5.30 -4.73
CA ARG A 205 -1.44 -4.50 -3.51
C ARG A 205 -2.41 -4.85 -2.38
N GLY A 206 -3.68 -5.09 -2.70
CA GLY A 206 -4.69 -5.52 -1.72
C GLY A 206 -4.35 -6.86 -1.09
N GLU A 207 -3.88 -7.81 -1.89
CA GLU A 207 -3.46 -9.14 -1.44
C GLU A 207 -2.19 -9.06 -0.58
N GLN A 208 -1.18 -8.30 -0.99
CA GLN A 208 0.05 -8.09 -0.22
C GLN A 208 -0.22 -7.48 1.15
N ALA A 209 -1.13 -6.50 1.21
CA ALA A 209 -1.56 -5.92 2.48
C ALA A 209 -2.30 -6.93 3.36
N ALA A 210 -3.15 -7.78 2.78
CA ALA A 210 -3.85 -8.83 3.51
C ALA A 210 -2.90 -9.92 4.03
N LEU A 211 -1.96 -10.39 3.20
CA LEU A 211 -0.91 -11.32 3.58
C LEU A 211 -0.05 -10.76 4.71
N LYS A 212 0.40 -9.52 4.59
CA LYS A 212 1.22 -8.89 5.64
C LYS A 212 0.47 -8.75 6.95
N ARG A 213 -0.82 -8.38 6.94
CA ARG A 213 -1.65 -8.35 8.14
C ARG A 213 -1.78 -9.72 8.81
N HIS A 214 -1.95 -10.78 8.00
CA HIS A 214 -2.05 -12.15 8.50
C HIS A 214 -0.74 -12.62 9.16
N LEU A 215 0.39 -12.33 8.52
CA LEU A 215 1.72 -12.79 8.98
C LEU A 215 2.32 -11.93 10.10
N LEU A 216 1.91 -10.66 10.20
CA LEU A 216 2.48 -9.67 11.11
C LEU A 216 1.38 -9.00 11.93
N PRO A 217 0.98 -9.60 13.07
CA PRO A 217 -0.09 -9.05 13.92
C PRO A 217 0.33 -7.84 14.77
N GLY A 218 1.58 -7.39 14.67
CA GLY A 218 2.13 -6.31 15.51
C GLY A 218 3.11 -5.39 14.78
N PRO A 219 3.68 -4.41 15.49
CA PRO A 219 4.60 -3.41 14.90
C PRO A 219 5.99 -3.97 14.57
N THR A 220 6.31 -5.17 15.07
CA THR A 220 7.59 -5.87 14.82
C THR A 220 7.33 -7.34 14.50
N GLY A 221 8.24 -7.97 13.75
CA GLY A 221 8.20 -9.40 13.44
C GLY A 221 9.57 -9.95 13.13
N ALA A 222 9.70 -11.27 13.08
CA ALA A 222 10.93 -11.95 12.72
C ALA A 222 10.97 -12.26 11.22
N CYS A 223 12.09 -11.93 10.57
CA CYS A 223 12.36 -12.40 9.20
C CYS A 223 12.51 -13.93 9.21
N ALA A 224 11.74 -14.64 8.40
CA ALA A 224 11.76 -16.10 8.31
C ALA A 224 13.15 -16.66 7.95
N LEU A 225 13.89 -15.93 7.11
CA LEU A 225 15.20 -16.36 6.62
C LEU A 225 16.32 -16.04 7.62
N CYS A 226 16.55 -14.75 7.95
CA CYS A 226 17.65 -14.38 8.84
C CYS A 226 17.31 -14.40 10.34
N GLY A 227 16.03 -14.55 10.72
CA GLY A 227 15.58 -14.60 12.11
C GLY A 227 15.65 -13.27 12.87
N ARG A 228 16.11 -12.17 12.25
CA ARG A 228 16.16 -10.86 12.90
C ARG A 228 14.75 -10.34 13.17
N VAL A 229 14.53 -9.86 14.39
CA VAL A 229 13.31 -9.14 14.75
C VAL A 229 13.46 -7.69 14.28
N LEU A 230 12.54 -7.26 13.41
CA LEU A 230 12.61 -5.98 12.73
C LEU A 230 11.26 -5.26 12.81
N PRO A 231 11.26 -3.91 12.76
CA PRO A 231 10.05 -3.15 12.56
C PRO A 231 9.30 -3.57 11.29
N ALA A 232 7.98 -3.45 11.30
CA ALA A 232 7.11 -3.79 10.17
C ALA A 232 7.56 -3.14 8.84
N THR A 233 8.15 -1.95 8.90
CA THR A 233 8.70 -1.20 7.74
C THR A 233 9.78 -1.97 6.96
N PHE A 234 10.52 -2.85 7.64
CA PHE A 234 11.59 -3.65 7.04
C PHE A 234 11.18 -5.09 6.71
N LEU A 235 9.90 -5.42 6.85
CA LEU A 235 9.37 -6.76 6.57
C LEU A 235 8.40 -6.74 5.40
N ILE A 236 8.53 -7.70 4.52
CA ILE A 236 7.71 -7.92 3.33
C ILE A 236 7.01 -9.29 3.47
N ALA A 237 5.77 -9.38 3.02
CA ALA A 237 5.08 -10.67 2.89
C ALA A 237 5.53 -11.32 1.56
N ALA A 238 6.68 -11.99 1.60
CA ALA A 238 7.27 -12.67 0.45
C ALA A 238 6.51 -13.95 0.13
N HIS A 239 6.08 -14.13 -1.12
CA HIS A 239 5.51 -15.41 -1.56
C HIS A 239 6.60 -16.49 -1.59
N ILE A 240 6.30 -17.67 -1.03
CA ILE A 240 7.23 -18.81 -1.05
C ILE A 240 7.30 -19.39 -2.47
N LYS A 241 6.16 -19.60 -3.11
CA LYS A 241 6.01 -19.91 -4.54
C LYS A 241 5.60 -18.65 -5.29
N LYS A 242 6.16 -18.39 -6.47
CA LYS A 242 5.82 -17.18 -7.24
C LYS A 242 4.31 -17.06 -7.45
N ARG A 243 3.75 -15.91 -7.07
CA ARG A 243 2.31 -15.65 -7.12
C ARG A 243 1.69 -15.89 -8.50
N ALA A 244 2.40 -15.52 -9.56
CA ALA A 244 1.93 -15.65 -10.94
C ALA A 244 1.59 -17.10 -11.36
N VAL A 245 2.19 -18.09 -10.69
CA VAL A 245 1.97 -19.53 -10.97
C VAL A 245 1.19 -20.23 -9.86
N CYS A 246 0.68 -19.50 -8.87
CA CYS A 246 -0.19 -20.05 -7.84
C CYS A 246 -1.61 -20.25 -8.37
N THR A 247 -2.23 -21.36 -7.98
CA THR A 247 -3.67 -21.58 -8.18
C THR A 247 -4.48 -20.61 -7.31
N ASP A 248 -5.77 -20.48 -7.58
CA ASP A 248 -6.63 -19.60 -6.78
C ASP A 248 -6.82 -20.10 -5.34
N ASP A 249 -6.73 -21.40 -5.09
CA ASP A 249 -6.76 -21.97 -3.76
C ASP A 249 -5.45 -21.68 -2.99
N GLU A 250 -4.30 -21.82 -3.65
CA GLU A 250 -3.00 -21.43 -3.08
C GLU A 250 -2.95 -19.94 -2.74
N LYS A 251 -3.48 -19.06 -3.59
CA LYS A 251 -3.57 -17.62 -3.32
C LYS A 251 -4.43 -17.26 -2.11
N ARG A 252 -5.40 -18.12 -1.75
CA ARG A 252 -6.26 -17.94 -0.56
C ARG A 252 -5.64 -18.51 0.71
N ASP A 253 -4.64 -19.38 0.59
CA ASP A 253 -3.96 -19.99 1.73
C ASP A 253 -2.86 -19.08 2.30
N PHE A 254 -3.27 -17.98 2.91
CA PHE A 254 -2.37 -16.99 3.50
C PHE A 254 -1.43 -17.57 4.57
N THR A 255 -1.79 -18.69 5.16
CA THR A 255 -0.99 -19.35 6.18
C THR A 255 0.26 -20.01 5.60
N ASN A 256 0.17 -20.57 4.39
CA ASN A 256 1.22 -21.41 3.84
C ASN A 256 1.91 -20.83 2.61
N ILE A 257 1.28 -19.90 1.89
CA ILE A 257 1.81 -19.38 0.61
C ILE A 257 2.91 -18.33 0.75
N ALA A 258 3.00 -17.67 1.92
CA ALA A 258 3.93 -16.55 2.11
C ALA A 258 4.63 -16.62 3.47
N MET A 259 5.73 -15.90 3.58
CA MET A 259 6.53 -15.74 4.80
C MET A 259 6.94 -14.28 4.98
N LEU A 260 7.29 -13.88 6.21
CA LEU A 260 7.91 -12.57 6.42
C LEU A 260 9.39 -12.62 6.02
N ALA A 261 9.79 -11.83 5.05
CA ALA A 261 11.19 -11.64 4.67
C ALA A 261 11.61 -10.18 4.85
N CYS A 262 12.87 -9.91 5.19
CA CYS A 262 13.32 -8.53 5.34
C CYS A 262 13.78 -7.92 4.03
N SER A 263 13.46 -6.64 3.83
CA SER A 263 13.93 -5.81 2.72
C SER A 263 15.43 -5.49 2.79
N LEU A 264 16.09 -5.86 3.89
CA LEU A 264 17.53 -5.68 4.09
C LEU A 264 18.40 -6.74 3.37
N GLY A 265 17.84 -7.43 2.39
CA GLY A 265 18.52 -8.39 1.53
C GLY A 265 17.85 -9.75 1.42
N CYS A 266 17.20 -10.28 2.47
CA CYS A 266 16.65 -11.64 2.45
C CYS A 266 15.56 -11.84 1.39
N ASP A 267 14.64 -10.89 1.25
CA ASP A 267 13.58 -10.92 0.25
C ASP A 267 14.16 -11.01 -1.17
N SER A 268 15.03 -10.08 -1.53
CA SER A 268 15.67 -10.03 -2.84
C SER A 268 16.54 -11.27 -3.14
N LEU A 269 17.23 -11.82 -2.16
CA LEU A 269 18.04 -13.03 -2.33
C LEU A 269 17.16 -14.25 -2.61
N TYR A 270 16.03 -14.38 -1.92
CA TYR A 270 15.07 -15.46 -2.12
C TYR A 270 14.35 -15.31 -3.46
N GLU A 271 13.73 -14.16 -3.71
CA GLU A 271 12.97 -13.89 -4.94
C GLU A 271 13.81 -14.12 -6.22
N ARG A 272 15.11 -13.79 -6.16
CA ARG A 272 16.05 -13.96 -7.28
C ARG A 272 16.75 -15.31 -7.32
N GLY A 273 16.44 -16.23 -6.40
CA GLY A 273 16.97 -17.60 -6.35
C GLY A 273 18.44 -17.72 -5.96
N TYR A 274 19.00 -16.73 -5.28
CA TYR A 274 20.35 -16.83 -4.72
C TYR A 274 20.37 -17.62 -3.41
N VAL A 275 19.25 -17.70 -2.74
CA VAL A 275 19.02 -18.61 -1.60
C VAL A 275 17.67 -19.31 -1.76
N THR A 276 17.55 -20.51 -1.17
CA THR A 276 16.29 -21.24 -1.04
C THR A 276 16.26 -21.97 0.28
N VAL A 277 15.16 -22.70 0.55
CA VAL A 277 14.99 -23.54 1.75
C VAL A 277 14.95 -24.99 1.32
N ALA A 278 15.84 -25.81 1.88
CA ALA A 278 15.92 -27.24 1.63
C ALA A 278 14.71 -27.98 2.23
N ASP A 279 14.57 -29.26 1.92
CA ASP A 279 13.49 -30.14 2.39
C ASP A 279 13.55 -30.44 3.92
N ASP A 280 14.68 -30.15 4.54
CA ASP A 280 14.88 -30.20 5.99
C ASP A 280 14.75 -28.82 6.69
N GLY A 281 14.33 -27.78 5.94
CA GLY A 281 14.18 -26.44 6.43
C GLY A 281 15.47 -25.61 6.50
N ARG A 282 16.62 -26.14 6.11
CA ARG A 282 17.88 -25.40 6.09
C ARG A 282 17.95 -24.46 4.90
N ILE A 283 18.63 -23.33 5.09
CA ILE A 283 18.91 -22.43 3.97
C ILE A 283 19.97 -23.06 3.07
N GLN A 284 19.65 -23.16 1.79
CA GLN A 284 20.55 -23.58 0.73
C GLN A 284 21.00 -22.34 -0.06
N ILE A 285 22.29 -22.21 -0.31
CA ILE A 285 22.93 -21.05 -0.93
C ILE A 285 23.36 -21.43 -2.35
N SER A 286 23.07 -20.55 -3.29
CA SER A 286 23.52 -20.69 -4.68
C SER A 286 25.04 -20.45 -4.80
N PRO A 287 25.78 -21.30 -5.52
CA PRO A 287 27.19 -21.05 -5.83
C PRO A 287 27.41 -19.71 -6.53
N LEU A 288 26.42 -19.21 -7.29
CA LEU A 288 26.49 -17.90 -7.94
C LEU A 288 26.47 -16.75 -6.92
N ALA A 289 25.84 -16.93 -5.76
CA ALA A 289 25.85 -15.94 -4.70
C ALA A 289 27.21 -15.87 -3.99
N GLU A 290 27.89 -17.00 -3.85
CA GLU A 290 29.22 -17.08 -3.25
C GLU A 290 30.28 -16.33 -4.08
N ALA A 291 30.13 -16.30 -5.40
CA ALA A 291 31.02 -15.61 -6.32
C ALA A 291 30.91 -14.07 -6.30
N MET A 292 29.89 -13.52 -5.61
CA MET A 292 29.62 -12.06 -5.57
C MET A 292 29.92 -11.49 -4.18
N PRO A 293 31.01 -10.71 -3.98
CA PRO A 293 31.45 -10.29 -2.65
C PRO A 293 30.37 -9.62 -1.79
N GLY A 294 29.61 -8.68 -2.34
CA GLY A 294 28.57 -7.96 -1.61
C GLY A 294 27.39 -8.84 -1.19
N ILE A 295 27.04 -9.85 -1.98
CA ILE A 295 26.01 -10.84 -1.66
C ILE A 295 26.57 -11.86 -0.67
N HIS A 296 27.78 -12.34 -0.91
CA HIS A 296 28.46 -13.32 -0.08
C HIS A 296 28.58 -12.86 1.39
N GLU A 297 29.03 -11.61 1.61
CA GLU A 297 29.14 -11.04 2.96
C GLU A 297 27.82 -11.07 3.73
N HIS A 298 26.74 -10.63 3.11
CA HIS A 298 25.40 -10.67 3.73
C HIS A 298 24.96 -12.10 4.05
N ILE A 299 25.18 -13.04 3.14
CA ILE A 299 24.82 -14.45 3.32
C ILE A 299 25.62 -15.06 4.47
N GLN A 300 26.94 -14.86 4.50
CA GLN A 300 27.81 -15.36 5.55
C GLN A 300 27.40 -14.84 6.93
N GLN A 301 27.08 -13.57 7.01
CA GLN A 301 26.71 -12.93 8.29
C GLN A 301 25.35 -13.36 8.81
N TYR A 302 24.37 -13.60 7.94
CA TYR A 302 22.97 -13.71 8.36
C TYR A 302 22.26 -15.03 8.00
N LEU A 303 22.75 -15.79 7.03
CA LEU A 303 21.99 -16.90 6.45
C LEU A 303 22.69 -18.27 6.56
N VAL A 304 24.03 -18.30 6.57
CA VAL A 304 24.78 -19.56 6.63
C VAL A 304 24.43 -20.38 7.86
N GLY A 305 24.16 -21.67 7.66
CA GLY A 305 23.88 -22.64 8.74
C GLY A 305 22.53 -22.48 9.44
N ARG A 306 21.67 -21.60 8.94
CA ARG A 306 20.35 -21.38 9.56
C ARG A 306 19.31 -22.38 9.09
N THR A 307 18.42 -22.73 10.01
CA THR A 307 17.15 -23.41 9.74
C THR A 307 16.03 -22.38 9.79
N VAL A 308 15.16 -22.42 8.80
CA VAL A 308 14.02 -21.52 8.66
C VAL A 308 12.89 -22.00 9.57
N SER A 309 12.59 -21.25 10.62
CA SER A 309 11.51 -21.57 11.56
C SER A 309 10.12 -21.58 10.91
N TRP A 310 10.00 -20.93 9.75
CA TRP A 310 8.77 -20.87 8.95
C TRP A 310 8.53 -22.14 8.11
N TRP A 311 9.54 -22.99 7.94
CA TRP A 311 9.39 -24.25 7.23
C TRP A 311 8.47 -25.23 8.00
N SER A 312 7.58 -25.90 7.26
CA SER A 312 6.71 -26.98 7.77
C SER A 312 6.32 -27.89 6.61
N GLY A 313 5.81 -29.08 6.92
CA GLY A 313 5.32 -30.01 5.89
C GLY A 313 4.24 -29.43 4.98
N ASP A 314 3.37 -28.57 5.51
CA ASP A 314 2.30 -27.93 4.72
C ASP A 314 2.86 -26.87 3.75
N ARG A 315 3.98 -26.25 4.07
CA ARG A 315 4.66 -25.26 3.24
C ARG A 315 5.70 -25.84 2.31
N GLU A 316 6.12 -27.08 2.56
CA GLU A 316 7.14 -27.77 1.78
C GLU A 316 6.83 -27.82 0.27
N PRO A 317 5.60 -28.07 -0.20
CA PRO A 317 5.31 -28.04 -1.64
C PRO A 317 5.65 -26.69 -2.31
N HIS A 318 5.49 -25.57 -1.60
CA HIS A 318 5.82 -24.24 -2.11
C HIS A 318 7.33 -23.99 -2.12
N PHE A 319 8.05 -24.43 -1.08
CA PHE A 319 9.52 -24.41 -1.05
C PHE A 319 10.13 -25.32 -2.11
N GLN A 320 9.55 -26.50 -2.33
CA GLN A 320 9.97 -27.43 -3.38
C GLN A 320 9.82 -26.78 -4.77
N TRP A 321 8.69 -26.11 -5.00
CA TRP A 321 8.50 -25.37 -6.25
C TRP A 321 9.57 -24.30 -6.44
N HIS A 322 9.90 -23.53 -5.40
CA HIS A 322 10.95 -22.51 -5.44
C HIS A 322 12.31 -23.11 -5.74
N ARG A 323 12.67 -24.22 -5.11
CA ARG A 323 13.93 -24.94 -5.38
C ARG A 323 14.04 -25.37 -6.83
N THR A 324 12.94 -25.82 -7.42
CA THR A 324 12.93 -26.39 -8.77
C THR A 324 12.91 -25.31 -9.86
N HIS A 325 12.25 -24.17 -9.65
CA HIS A 325 11.95 -23.21 -10.71
C HIS A 325 12.63 -21.86 -10.53
N THR A 326 13.02 -21.48 -9.31
CA THR A 326 13.60 -20.16 -9.03
C THR A 326 15.06 -20.25 -8.60
N PHE A 327 15.40 -21.23 -7.78
CA PHE A 327 16.76 -21.39 -7.26
C PHE A 327 17.79 -21.62 -8.39
N LYS A 328 18.95 -21.00 -8.26
CA LYS A 328 20.07 -21.06 -9.22
C LYS A 328 21.14 -22.05 -8.74
N PRO A 329 21.11 -23.30 -9.17
CA PRO A 329 22.02 -24.32 -8.64
C PRO A 329 23.51 -24.13 -9.07
N GLY A 330 23.80 -23.15 -9.92
CA GLY A 330 25.13 -22.97 -10.53
C GLY A 330 25.32 -23.87 -11.76
N PRO A 331 26.43 -23.73 -12.46
CA PRO A 331 26.77 -24.61 -13.56
C PRO A 331 26.99 -26.05 -13.02
N PRO A 332 26.60 -27.07 -13.76
CA PRO A 332 26.96 -28.44 -13.39
C PRO A 332 28.48 -28.57 -13.27
N ALA A 333 28.94 -29.28 -12.23
CA ALA A 333 30.34 -29.53 -11.96
C ALA A 333 30.98 -30.37 -13.07
#